data_2f19d75eced67120caef76dfba560e82
#
_entry.id   2f19d75eced67120caef76dfba560e82
#
_cell.length_a   1.000
_cell.length_b   1.000
_cell.length_c   1.000
_cell.angle_alpha   90.00
_cell.angle_beta   90.00
_cell.angle_gamma   90.00
#
_symmetry.space_group_name_H-M   'P 1'
#
loop_
_entity.id
_entity.type
_entity.pdbx_description
1 polymer ?
#
loop_
_entity_poly.entity_id
_entity_poly.type
_entity_poly.pdbx_seq_one_letter_code
_entity_poly.pdbx_strand_id
1 'polypeptide(L)'
;MAVANFLNEAKSQGNKLFLQFGGQGSPWLKELSKLYESEPSLKEFFETAFKTLAEEIPSLDKKIVSQGYDFESWLKSPDSAPDESYLSSASVSIVGIFLTQTANYVSLTNKGFATSELLANALGATGHSQGIVPAVLVSLGKEGAEFYKEFSKFLKFILYLGYRAQELYGVFNPSEEVLKGNEEIGDKQPAPMVAVIGYSAAELSERVQKTNTDLGLSGTKAIYVSLFNTPDSNIVSGDPEALLAFRKKFKAEMDEKKVKFVYLRTTAPFHCPIMDGTENTVPKDMERIGFQYKGSDLKIPVYSIFDGRNFQNEPDVSLPLFREVLIKALHWDKATANFVNTPKVVGIDFGPSVVSQKLTQANLGSSENKIYSASSPKDIKVLLA
;
A
#
# COMPACT_ATOMS: atom_id res chain seq x y z
N MET A 1 24.62 17.55 -5.93
CA MET A 1 24.60 17.37 -4.46
C MET A 1 25.64 16.35 -4.05
N ALA A 2 26.22 16.48 -2.84
CA ALA A 2 27.05 15.40 -2.31
C ALA A 2 26.19 14.15 -2.03
N VAL A 3 26.81 12.96 -2.20
CA VAL A 3 26.14 11.69 -1.89
C VAL A 3 26.02 11.56 -0.37
N ALA A 4 24.86 11.08 0.11
CA ALA A 4 24.62 10.89 1.53
C ALA A 4 25.64 9.91 2.15
N ASN A 5 26.10 10.19 3.36
CA ASN A 5 27.06 9.34 4.07
C ASN A 5 26.55 7.91 4.21
N PHE A 6 25.28 7.74 4.51
CA PHE A 6 24.61 6.44 4.59
C PHE A 6 24.85 5.57 3.35
N LEU A 7 24.73 6.14 2.13
CA LEU A 7 24.96 5.42 0.88
C LEU A 7 26.44 5.06 0.70
N ASN A 8 27.36 5.99 1.08
CA ASN A 8 28.78 5.76 1.04
C ASN A 8 29.21 4.64 2.00
N GLU A 9 28.65 4.64 3.22
CA GLU A 9 28.90 3.59 4.21
C GLU A 9 28.35 2.24 3.75
N ALA A 10 27.09 2.20 3.25
CA ALA A 10 26.52 0.97 2.70
C ALA A 10 27.40 0.38 1.60
N LYS A 11 27.87 1.20 0.67
CA LYS A 11 28.76 0.81 -0.41
C LYS A 11 30.12 0.32 0.08
N SER A 12 30.74 1.03 1.03
CA SER A 12 32.06 0.67 1.60
C SER A 12 32.03 -0.65 2.36
N GLN A 13 30.91 -0.97 2.99
CA GLN A 13 30.68 -2.23 3.71
C GLN A 13 30.22 -3.38 2.78
N GLY A 14 30.02 -3.11 1.49
CA GLY A 14 29.51 -4.06 0.52
C GLY A 14 28.04 -4.40 0.70
N ASN A 15 27.28 -3.54 1.37
CA ASN A 15 25.83 -3.70 1.53
C ASN A 15 25.09 -3.31 0.24
N LYS A 16 24.09 -4.11 -0.14
CA LYS A 16 23.11 -3.75 -1.16
C LYS A 16 21.94 -2.99 -0.53
N LEU A 17 21.23 -2.21 -1.33
CA LEU A 17 20.04 -1.51 -0.90
C LEU A 17 18.78 -2.28 -1.32
N PHE A 18 17.73 -2.19 -0.50
CA PHE A 18 16.41 -2.69 -0.84
C PHE A 18 15.39 -1.57 -0.60
N LEU A 19 14.63 -1.22 -1.64
CA LEU A 19 13.68 -0.12 -1.57
C LEU A 19 12.29 -0.66 -1.29
N GLN A 20 11.63 -0.14 -0.26
CA GLN A 20 10.32 -0.60 0.18
C GLN A 20 9.35 0.56 0.35
N PHE A 21 8.07 0.30 0.05
CA PHE A 21 6.98 1.26 0.18
C PHE A 21 5.83 0.63 0.95
N GLY A 22 5.20 1.39 1.83
CA GLY A 22 4.10 0.91 2.66
C GLY A 22 2.78 0.74 1.91
N GLY A 23 1.75 0.32 2.63
CA GLY A 23 0.41 0.08 2.09
C GLY A 23 -0.67 0.94 2.72
N GLN A 24 -1.91 0.68 2.29
CA GLN A 24 -3.11 1.30 2.84
C GLN A 24 -3.34 0.88 4.31
N GLY A 25 -4.04 1.74 5.06
CA GLY A 25 -4.33 1.53 6.48
C GLY A 25 -3.51 2.40 7.43
N SER A 26 -2.52 3.14 6.91
CA SER A 26 -1.75 4.12 7.67
C SER A 26 -2.34 5.52 7.52
N PRO A 27 -2.42 6.32 8.62
CA PRO A 27 -2.76 7.74 8.53
C PRO A 27 -1.70 8.46 7.71
N TRP A 28 -2.11 9.12 6.65
CA TRP A 28 -1.20 9.77 5.70
C TRP A 28 -1.21 11.30 5.79
N LEU A 29 -2.35 11.91 6.13
CA LEU A 29 -2.55 13.36 6.04
C LEU A 29 -1.53 14.14 6.89
N LYS A 30 -1.35 13.76 8.14
CA LYS A 30 -0.44 14.47 9.07
C LYS A 30 1.03 14.41 8.58
N GLU A 31 1.46 13.27 8.04
CA GLU A 31 2.82 13.11 7.52
C GLU A 31 3.01 13.92 6.24
N LEU A 32 2.04 13.86 5.32
CA LEU A 32 2.09 14.58 4.06
C LEU A 32 2.01 16.10 4.27
N SER A 33 1.16 16.59 5.20
CA SER A 33 1.10 18.01 5.57
C SER A 33 2.43 18.51 6.13
N LYS A 34 3.06 17.72 7.01
CA LYS A 34 4.38 18.06 7.54
C LYS A 34 5.42 18.20 6.41
N LEU A 35 5.44 17.27 5.45
CA LEU A 35 6.34 17.35 4.29
C LEU A 35 6.04 18.59 3.44
N TYR A 36 4.77 18.89 3.21
CA TYR A 36 4.33 20.07 2.48
C TYR A 36 4.81 21.38 3.13
N GLU A 37 4.70 21.50 4.45
CA GLU A 37 5.06 22.69 5.21
C GLU A 37 6.57 22.85 5.42
N SER A 38 7.27 21.74 5.70
CA SER A 38 8.67 21.79 6.16
C SER A 38 9.72 21.55 5.09
N GLU A 39 9.34 21.12 3.87
CA GLU A 39 10.27 20.73 2.81
C GLU A 39 10.08 21.58 1.54
N PRO A 40 10.63 22.80 1.48
CA PRO A 40 10.49 23.68 0.30
C PRO A 40 10.98 23.05 -1.00
N SER A 41 11.89 22.09 -0.92
CA SER A 41 12.41 21.33 -2.07
C SER A 41 11.36 20.46 -2.75
N LEU A 42 10.20 20.21 -2.11
CA LEU A 42 9.07 19.45 -2.65
C LEU A 42 8.05 20.35 -3.41
N LYS A 43 8.31 21.64 -3.60
CA LYS A 43 7.36 22.55 -4.24
C LYS A 43 6.89 22.04 -5.61
N GLU A 44 7.83 21.72 -6.52
CA GLU A 44 7.52 21.19 -7.86
C GLU A 44 6.73 19.88 -7.81
N PHE A 45 7.05 19.02 -6.83
CA PHE A 45 6.33 17.76 -6.59
C PHE A 45 4.86 18.03 -6.29
N PHE A 46 4.55 18.91 -5.33
CA PHE A 46 3.17 19.22 -4.95
C PHE A 46 2.42 19.96 -6.05
N GLU A 47 3.04 20.93 -6.71
CA GLU A 47 2.43 21.64 -7.86
C GLU A 47 2.05 20.64 -8.98
N THR A 48 2.93 19.69 -9.28
CA THR A 48 2.66 18.63 -10.27
C THR A 48 1.52 17.73 -9.81
N ALA A 49 1.51 17.33 -8.54
CA ALA A 49 0.45 16.49 -7.97
C ALA A 49 -0.94 17.17 -8.05
N PHE A 50 -1.03 18.40 -7.58
CA PHE A 50 -2.30 19.15 -7.58
C PHE A 50 -2.82 19.40 -8.99
N LYS A 51 -1.93 19.80 -9.91
CA LYS A 51 -2.29 19.96 -11.33
C LYS A 51 -2.80 18.64 -11.93
N THR A 52 -2.11 17.52 -11.68
CA THR A 52 -2.48 16.21 -12.21
C THR A 52 -3.85 15.75 -11.69
N LEU A 53 -4.12 15.96 -10.41
CA LEU A 53 -5.43 15.64 -9.82
C LEU A 53 -6.53 16.54 -10.38
N ALA A 54 -6.28 17.85 -10.49
CA ALA A 54 -7.25 18.82 -11.03
C ALA A 54 -7.67 18.49 -12.48
N GLU A 55 -6.80 17.89 -13.29
CA GLU A 55 -7.14 17.42 -14.64
C GLU A 55 -8.13 16.26 -14.65
N GLU A 56 -8.10 15.36 -13.66
CA GLU A 56 -8.89 14.13 -13.64
C GLU A 56 -10.20 14.24 -12.83
N ILE A 57 -10.23 15.06 -11.78
CA ILE A 57 -11.38 15.23 -10.87
C ILE A 57 -12.71 15.50 -11.60
N PRO A 58 -12.76 16.36 -12.65
CA PRO A 58 -14.01 16.64 -13.35
C PRO A 58 -14.68 15.41 -14.00
N SER A 59 -13.92 14.34 -14.23
CA SER A 59 -14.41 13.09 -14.82
C SER A 59 -14.94 12.08 -13.79
N LEU A 60 -14.79 12.35 -12.49
CA LEU A 60 -15.17 11.43 -11.42
C LEU A 60 -16.61 11.69 -10.95
N ASP A 61 -17.34 10.60 -10.64
CA ASP A 61 -18.70 10.72 -10.08
C ASP A 61 -18.64 11.24 -8.63
N LYS A 62 -19.33 12.36 -8.39
CA LYS A 62 -19.43 12.97 -7.06
C LYS A 62 -20.11 12.08 -6.01
N LYS A 63 -20.85 11.04 -6.43
CA LYS A 63 -21.39 10.05 -5.48
C LYS A 63 -20.30 9.20 -4.84
N ILE A 64 -19.20 8.96 -5.57
CA ILE A 64 -18.06 8.18 -5.08
C ILE A 64 -17.09 9.07 -4.32
N VAL A 65 -16.90 10.31 -4.79
CA VAL A 65 -15.96 11.29 -4.23
C VAL A 65 -16.70 12.52 -3.72
N SER A 66 -17.62 12.30 -2.77
CA SER A 66 -18.62 13.27 -2.33
C SER A 66 -18.04 14.58 -1.76
N GLN A 67 -16.85 14.57 -1.21
CA GLN A 67 -16.15 15.74 -0.65
C GLN A 67 -14.92 16.16 -1.50
N GLY A 68 -14.78 15.58 -2.72
CA GLY A 68 -13.72 15.93 -3.67
C GLY A 68 -12.33 15.49 -3.27
N TYR A 69 -11.32 16.15 -3.88
CA TYR A 69 -9.88 15.88 -3.71
C TYR A 69 -9.09 17.18 -3.54
N ASP A 70 -9.52 18.05 -2.65
CA ASP A 70 -8.82 19.32 -2.42
C ASP A 70 -7.60 19.11 -1.49
N PHE A 71 -6.67 18.28 -1.97
CA PHE A 71 -5.43 17.97 -1.24
C PHE A 71 -4.65 19.23 -0.89
N GLU A 72 -4.64 20.23 -1.75
CA GLU A 72 -3.90 21.47 -1.49
C GLU A 72 -4.43 22.18 -0.25
N SER A 73 -5.75 22.37 -0.14
CA SER A 73 -6.35 22.99 1.04
C SER A 73 -6.19 22.14 2.30
N TRP A 74 -6.33 20.80 2.15
CA TRP A 74 -6.17 19.88 3.29
C TRP A 74 -4.75 19.88 3.86
N LEU A 75 -3.72 20.01 2.99
CA LEU A 75 -2.33 20.07 3.43
C LEU A 75 -1.95 21.42 4.04
N LYS A 76 -2.50 22.53 3.51
CA LYS A 76 -2.33 23.89 4.09
C LYS A 76 -3.02 24.06 5.43
N SER A 77 -4.17 23.43 5.60
CA SER A 77 -5.01 23.54 6.78
C SER A 77 -5.65 22.20 7.12
N PRO A 78 -4.92 21.29 7.82
CA PRO A 78 -5.42 19.94 8.11
C PRO A 78 -6.78 19.90 8.82
N ASP A 79 -7.11 20.94 9.59
CA ASP A 79 -8.42 21.08 10.24
C ASP A 79 -9.57 21.33 9.24
N SER A 80 -9.28 21.73 8.01
CA SER A 80 -10.26 21.88 6.92
C SER A 80 -10.50 20.58 6.13
N ALA A 81 -9.70 19.57 6.38
CA ALA A 81 -9.84 18.28 5.71
C ALA A 81 -11.13 17.57 6.13
N PRO A 82 -11.69 16.72 5.27
CA PRO A 82 -12.81 15.85 5.63
C PRO A 82 -12.51 14.99 6.86
N ASP A 83 -13.56 14.40 7.40
CA ASP A 83 -13.42 13.45 8.50
C ASP A 83 -12.59 12.21 8.13
N GLU A 84 -12.16 11.49 9.15
CA GLU A 84 -11.31 10.30 9.01
C GLU A 84 -11.99 9.22 8.15
N SER A 85 -13.32 9.14 8.15
CA SER A 85 -14.05 8.15 7.36
C SER A 85 -13.90 8.40 5.86
N TYR A 86 -13.96 9.66 5.44
CA TYR A 86 -13.73 10.05 4.06
C TYR A 86 -12.25 9.92 3.67
N LEU A 87 -11.35 10.40 4.52
CA LEU A 87 -9.90 10.33 4.29
C LEU A 87 -9.36 8.90 4.22
N SER A 88 -10.03 7.94 4.87
CA SER A 88 -9.70 6.51 4.82
C SER A 88 -10.43 5.74 3.71
N SER A 89 -11.36 6.40 2.99
CA SER A 89 -12.03 5.76 1.85
C SER A 89 -11.04 5.27 0.81
N ALA A 90 -11.38 4.17 0.13
CA ALA A 90 -10.51 3.57 -0.89
C ALA A 90 -10.10 4.57 -1.97
N SER A 91 -11.05 5.39 -2.42
CA SER A 91 -10.81 6.40 -3.45
C SER A 91 -9.82 7.49 -3.02
N VAL A 92 -9.80 7.91 -1.75
CA VAL A 92 -8.99 9.02 -1.26
C VAL A 92 -7.67 8.56 -0.65
N SER A 93 -7.72 7.57 0.25
CA SER A 93 -6.54 7.13 1.00
C SER A 93 -5.43 6.57 0.10
N ILE A 94 -5.79 5.87 -0.97
CA ILE A 94 -4.81 5.29 -1.90
C ILE A 94 -3.97 6.40 -2.58
N VAL A 95 -4.58 7.55 -2.88
CA VAL A 95 -3.91 8.72 -3.44
C VAL A 95 -3.02 9.39 -2.39
N GLY A 96 -3.56 9.66 -1.20
CA GLY A 96 -2.83 10.31 -0.11
C GLY A 96 -1.59 9.53 0.33
N ILE A 97 -1.70 8.21 0.39
CA ILE A 97 -0.59 7.30 0.71
C ILE A 97 0.47 7.32 -0.40
N PHE A 98 0.07 7.23 -1.66
CA PHE A 98 1.01 7.32 -2.79
C PHE A 98 1.76 8.65 -2.81
N LEU A 99 1.07 9.76 -2.57
CA LEU A 99 1.70 11.08 -2.45
C LEU A 99 2.70 11.13 -1.29
N THR A 100 2.38 10.55 -0.14
CA THR A 100 3.30 10.51 1.01
C THR A 100 4.56 9.69 0.71
N GLN A 101 4.39 8.51 0.11
CA GLN A 101 5.50 7.63 -0.29
C GLN A 101 6.45 8.31 -1.27
N THR A 102 5.88 8.90 -2.32
CA THR A 102 6.67 9.57 -3.35
C THR A 102 7.28 10.89 -2.87
N ALA A 103 6.61 11.63 -1.96
CA ALA A 103 7.18 12.81 -1.31
C ALA A 103 8.38 12.44 -0.41
N ASN A 104 8.29 11.37 0.37
CA ASN A 104 9.42 10.85 1.15
C ASN A 104 10.60 10.46 0.25
N TYR A 105 10.32 9.77 -0.87
CA TYR A 105 11.36 9.44 -1.85
C TYR A 105 12.02 10.71 -2.42
N VAL A 106 11.24 11.67 -2.93
CA VAL A 106 11.78 12.92 -3.50
C VAL A 106 12.51 13.75 -2.45
N SER A 107 12.01 13.80 -1.20
CA SER A 107 12.71 14.46 -0.09
C SER A 107 14.10 13.86 0.15
N LEU A 108 14.23 12.53 0.18
CA LEU A 108 15.54 11.88 0.33
C LEU A 108 16.44 12.11 -0.88
N THR A 109 15.92 12.07 -2.11
CA THR A 109 16.74 12.36 -3.30
C THR A 109 17.30 13.77 -3.27
N ASN A 110 16.54 14.73 -2.76
CA ASN A 110 16.97 16.11 -2.54
C ASN A 110 17.97 16.28 -1.38
N LYS A 111 18.22 15.22 -0.61
CA LYS A 111 19.16 15.19 0.54
C LYS A 111 20.37 14.27 0.30
N GLY A 112 20.70 14.02 -0.97
CA GLY A 112 21.90 13.26 -1.34
C GLY A 112 21.67 11.77 -1.63
N PHE A 113 20.41 11.32 -1.62
CA PHE A 113 20.05 9.96 -2.07
C PHE A 113 19.69 9.98 -3.57
N ALA A 114 20.59 10.48 -4.43
CA ALA A 114 20.33 10.57 -5.86
C ALA A 114 19.79 9.25 -6.42
N THR A 115 18.80 9.32 -7.31
CA THR A 115 18.16 8.13 -7.91
C THR A 115 19.22 7.19 -8.51
N SER A 116 20.20 7.72 -9.23
CA SER A 116 21.29 6.95 -9.83
C SER A 116 22.10 6.17 -8.79
N GLU A 117 22.40 6.76 -7.61
CA GLU A 117 23.14 6.11 -6.52
C GLU A 117 22.31 5.04 -5.82
N LEU A 118 21.01 5.33 -5.58
CA LEU A 118 20.08 4.35 -5.01
C LEU A 118 19.98 3.11 -5.90
N LEU A 119 19.77 3.30 -7.21
CA LEU A 119 19.55 2.20 -8.14
C LEU A 119 20.83 1.43 -8.47
N ALA A 120 21.98 2.11 -8.58
CA ALA A 120 23.25 1.45 -8.86
C ALA A 120 23.65 0.39 -7.82
N ASN A 121 23.21 0.55 -6.58
CA ASN A 121 23.48 -0.37 -5.47
C ASN A 121 22.28 -1.17 -5.01
N ALA A 122 21.12 -1.06 -5.67
CA ALA A 122 19.90 -1.75 -5.26
C ALA A 122 19.94 -3.25 -5.60
N LEU A 123 19.56 -4.07 -4.63
CA LEU A 123 19.17 -5.47 -4.82
C LEU A 123 17.82 -5.55 -5.54
N GLY A 124 16.94 -4.59 -5.26
CA GLY A 124 15.63 -4.48 -5.84
C GLY A 124 14.68 -3.63 -5.01
N ALA A 125 13.42 -3.63 -5.42
CA ALA A 125 12.35 -2.91 -4.75
C ALA A 125 11.09 -3.77 -4.62
N THR A 126 10.23 -3.43 -3.67
CA THR A 126 8.86 -3.93 -3.56
C THR A 126 8.00 -2.92 -2.78
N GLY A 127 6.73 -3.21 -2.60
CA GLY A 127 5.88 -2.40 -1.75
C GLY A 127 4.68 -3.17 -1.25
N HIS A 128 4.25 -2.91 -0.03
CA HIS A 128 3.09 -3.56 0.54
C HIS A 128 1.81 -3.05 -0.13
N SER A 129 1.01 -3.96 -0.70
CA SER A 129 -0.24 -3.60 -1.39
C SER A 129 0.00 -2.54 -2.48
N GLN A 130 -0.68 -1.40 -2.43
CA GLN A 130 -0.46 -0.27 -3.35
C GLN A 130 0.99 0.25 -3.40
N GLY A 131 1.80 -0.03 -2.36
CA GLY A 131 3.19 0.38 -2.30
C GLY A 131 4.07 -0.17 -3.43
N ILE A 132 3.62 -1.24 -4.10
CA ILE A 132 4.32 -1.74 -5.29
C ILE A 132 4.26 -0.74 -6.46
N VAL A 133 3.27 0.15 -6.49
CA VAL A 133 3.13 1.18 -7.54
C VAL A 133 4.27 2.20 -7.52
N PRO A 134 4.58 2.88 -6.39
CA PRO A 134 5.76 3.73 -6.32
C PRO A 134 7.08 2.94 -6.44
N ALA A 135 7.15 1.66 -6.06
CA ALA A 135 8.32 0.82 -6.30
C ALA A 135 8.61 0.68 -7.80
N VAL A 136 7.58 0.46 -8.62
CA VAL A 136 7.72 0.44 -10.10
C VAL A 136 8.12 1.81 -10.62
N LEU A 137 7.48 2.91 -10.18
CA LEU A 137 7.81 4.29 -10.60
C LEU A 137 9.30 4.60 -10.38
N VAL A 138 9.79 4.36 -9.17
CA VAL A 138 11.19 4.63 -8.80
C VAL A 138 12.15 3.77 -9.62
N SER A 139 11.78 2.52 -9.87
CA SER A 139 12.59 1.57 -10.63
C SER A 139 12.74 1.92 -12.12
N LEU A 140 11.93 2.84 -12.65
CA LEU A 140 12.15 3.41 -14.00
C LEU A 140 13.44 4.25 -14.09
N GLY A 141 13.98 4.69 -12.95
CA GLY A 141 15.22 5.45 -12.89
C GLY A 141 15.16 6.82 -13.56
N LYS A 142 13.98 7.44 -13.56
CA LYS A 142 13.79 8.78 -14.12
C LYS A 142 14.11 9.86 -13.10
N GLU A 143 14.63 10.99 -13.56
CA GLU A 143 15.00 12.14 -12.75
C GLU A 143 14.46 13.45 -13.38
N GLY A 144 14.36 14.52 -12.59
CA GLY A 144 13.90 15.84 -13.05
C GLY A 144 12.56 15.80 -13.77
N ALA A 145 12.44 16.51 -14.89
CA ALA A 145 11.19 16.61 -15.65
C ALA A 145 10.64 15.25 -16.14
N GLU A 146 11.52 14.29 -16.45
CA GLU A 146 11.09 12.94 -16.86
C GLU A 146 10.49 12.16 -15.68
N PHE A 147 11.01 12.36 -14.46
CA PHE A 147 10.38 11.80 -13.26
C PHE A 147 8.96 12.35 -13.06
N TYR A 148 8.77 13.68 -13.13
CA TYR A 148 7.46 14.28 -12.92
C TYR A 148 6.45 13.91 -14.01
N LYS A 149 6.91 13.69 -15.23
CA LYS A 149 6.06 13.17 -16.31
C LYS A 149 5.55 11.77 -16.00
N GLU A 150 6.43 10.86 -15.56
CA GLU A 150 6.01 9.51 -15.16
C GLU A 150 5.20 9.54 -13.86
N PHE A 151 5.60 10.31 -12.86
CA PHE A 151 4.85 10.53 -11.62
C PHE A 151 3.39 10.91 -11.88
N SER A 152 3.13 11.83 -12.82
CA SER A 152 1.76 12.23 -13.19
C SER A 152 0.95 11.05 -13.73
N LYS A 153 1.54 10.17 -14.55
CA LYS A 153 0.85 8.96 -15.04
C LYS A 153 0.56 7.98 -13.90
N PHE A 154 1.54 7.76 -13.01
CA PHE A 154 1.37 6.88 -11.85
C PHE A 154 0.35 7.43 -10.86
N LEU A 155 0.29 8.74 -10.67
CA LEU A 155 -0.72 9.39 -9.85
C LEU A 155 -2.13 9.22 -10.43
N LYS A 156 -2.29 9.39 -11.75
CA LYS A 156 -3.57 9.08 -12.45
C LYS A 156 -3.94 7.61 -12.30
N PHE A 157 -2.98 6.71 -12.48
CA PHE A 157 -3.20 5.28 -12.33
C PHE A 157 -3.69 4.93 -10.92
N ILE A 158 -3.00 5.40 -9.88
CA ILE A 158 -3.39 5.10 -8.49
C ILE A 158 -4.73 5.73 -8.13
N LEU A 159 -5.05 6.92 -8.64
CA LEU A 159 -6.36 7.54 -8.51
C LEU A 159 -7.46 6.62 -9.04
N TYR A 160 -7.28 6.09 -10.26
CA TYR A 160 -8.28 5.20 -10.87
C TYR A 160 -8.35 3.84 -10.19
N LEU A 161 -7.26 3.31 -9.64
CA LEU A 161 -7.34 2.08 -8.84
C LEU A 161 -8.28 2.25 -7.64
N GLY A 162 -8.09 3.31 -6.85
CA GLY A 162 -8.94 3.59 -5.69
C GLY A 162 -10.38 3.95 -6.08
N TYR A 163 -10.54 4.78 -7.09
CA TYR A 163 -11.86 5.19 -7.60
C TYR A 163 -12.66 3.98 -8.12
N ARG A 164 -12.07 3.14 -8.98
CA ARG A 164 -12.75 1.96 -9.55
C ARG A 164 -13.04 0.88 -8.52
N ALA A 165 -12.17 0.71 -7.53
CA ALA A 165 -12.46 -0.18 -6.40
C ALA A 165 -13.69 0.30 -5.62
N GLN A 166 -13.77 1.60 -5.32
CA GLN A 166 -14.90 2.18 -4.60
C GLN A 166 -16.18 2.22 -5.46
N GLU A 167 -16.04 2.49 -6.75
CA GLU A 167 -17.18 2.46 -7.69
C GLU A 167 -17.79 1.06 -7.80
N LEU A 168 -16.95 0.01 -7.91
CA LEU A 168 -17.39 -1.38 -7.99
C LEU A 168 -18.07 -1.84 -6.69
N TYR A 169 -17.46 -1.54 -5.55
CA TYR A 169 -17.95 -2.00 -4.25
C TYR A 169 -19.10 -1.14 -3.70
N GLY A 170 -19.21 0.10 -4.17
CA GLY A 170 -20.12 1.11 -3.64
C GLY A 170 -19.55 1.86 -2.43
N VAL A 171 -20.25 2.89 -1.99
CA VAL A 171 -19.90 3.61 -0.75
C VAL A 171 -20.16 2.68 0.43
N PHE A 172 -19.12 2.44 1.23
CA PHE A 172 -19.20 1.55 2.37
C PHE A 172 -20.18 2.09 3.42
N ASN A 173 -21.26 1.36 3.63
CA ASN A 173 -22.29 1.67 4.60
C ASN A 173 -22.83 0.36 5.20
N PRO A 174 -22.26 -0.14 6.31
CA PRO A 174 -22.66 -1.39 6.93
C PRO A 174 -24.10 -1.29 7.46
N SER A 175 -24.86 -2.40 7.39
CA SER A 175 -26.22 -2.47 7.89
C SER A 175 -26.27 -2.24 9.42
N GLU A 176 -27.43 -1.79 9.93
CA GLU A 176 -27.62 -1.67 11.38
C GLU A 176 -27.42 -3.01 12.12
N GLU A 177 -27.75 -4.13 11.51
CA GLU A 177 -27.54 -5.45 12.04
C GLU A 177 -26.05 -5.76 12.23
N VAL A 178 -25.22 -5.41 11.23
CA VAL A 178 -23.76 -5.55 11.30
C VAL A 178 -23.18 -4.63 12.38
N LEU A 179 -23.63 -3.39 12.48
CA LEU A 179 -23.18 -2.45 13.51
C LEU A 179 -23.50 -2.98 14.92
N LYS A 180 -24.76 -3.31 15.19
CA LYS A 180 -25.21 -3.86 16.47
C LYS A 180 -24.52 -5.19 16.80
N GLY A 181 -24.39 -6.07 15.80
CA GLY A 181 -23.73 -7.37 16.01
C GLY A 181 -22.25 -7.25 16.39
N ASN A 182 -21.53 -6.25 15.88
CA ASN A 182 -20.15 -5.97 16.29
C ASN A 182 -20.09 -5.35 17.70
N GLU A 183 -20.99 -4.41 18.01
CA GLU A 183 -21.07 -3.80 19.34
C GLU A 183 -21.36 -4.85 20.43
N GLU A 184 -22.30 -5.78 20.20
CA GLU A 184 -22.66 -6.87 21.12
C GLU A 184 -21.47 -7.78 21.50
N ILE A 185 -20.52 -7.95 20.59
CA ILE A 185 -19.33 -8.78 20.83
C ILE A 185 -18.10 -7.97 21.22
N GLY A 186 -18.26 -6.64 21.38
CA GLY A 186 -17.21 -5.71 21.85
C GLY A 186 -16.18 -5.36 20.80
N ASP A 187 -16.50 -5.55 19.51
CA ASP A 187 -15.62 -5.18 18.41
C ASP A 187 -15.85 -3.71 17.99
N LYS A 188 -14.85 -3.16 17.28
CA LYS A 188 -14.92 -1.80 16.75
C LYS A 188 -15.80 -1.72 15.51
N GLN A 189 -15.94 -0.49 14.99
CA GLN A 189 -16.67 -0.22 13.77
C GLN A 189 -16.21 -1.12 12.62
N PRO A 190 -17.14 -1.84 11.95
CA PRO A 190 -16.81 -2.80 10.91
C PRO A 190 -16.19 -2.13 9.68
N ALA A 191 -15.39 -2.90 8.98
CA ALA A 191 -14.82 -2.57 7.67
C ALA A 191 -14.78 -3.83 6.79
N PRO A 192 -14.61 -3.71 5.47
CA PRO A 192 -14.56 -4.88 4.58
C PRO A 192 -13.23 -5.65 4.65
N MET A 193 -12.29 -5.23 5.51
CA MET A 193 -11.04 -5.92 5.76
C MET A 193 -10.71 -5.94 7.26
N VAL A 194 -10.18 -7.05 7.73
CA VAL A 194 -9.87 -7.25 9.14
C VAL A 194 -8.52 -7.94 9.31
N ALA A 195 -7.69 -7.43 10.24
CA ALA A 195 -6.48 -8.11 10.68
C ALA A 195 -6.83 -9.16 11.74
N VAL A 196 -6.40 -10.40 11.49
CA VAL A 196 -6.49 -11.52 12.42
C VAL A 196 -5.06 -11.88 12.84
N ILE A 197 -4.74 -11.68 14.12
CA ILE A 197 -3.38 -11.82 14.64
C ILE A 197 -3.38 -12.89 15.74
N GLY A 198 -2.56 -13.92 15.56
CA GLY A 198 -2.44 -15.05 16.49
C GLY A 198 -2.86 -16.39 15.89
N TYR A 199 -3.37 -16.42 14.65
CA TYR A 199 -3.49 -17.64 13.85
C TYR A 199 -2.40 -17.68 12.79
N SER A 200 -1.85 -18.86 12.55
CA SER A 200 -1.06 -19.11 11.35
C SER A 200 -1.92 -18.97 10.09
N ALA A 201 -1.28 -18.75 8.96
CA ALA A 201 -1.98 -18.66 7.67
C ALA A 201 -2.84 -19.90 7.36
N ALA A 202 -2.35 -21.10 7.71
CA ALA A 202 -3.08 -22.36 7.52
C ALA A 202 -4.33 -22.43 8.41
N GLU A 203 -4.17 -22.14 9.72
CA GLU A 203 -5.28 -22.11 10.67
C GLU A 203 -6.35 -21.11 10.28
N LEU A 204 -5.95 -19.91 9.84
CA LEU A 204 -6.89 -18.88 9.38
C LEU A 204 -7.62 -19.31 8.10
N SER A 205 -6.89 -19.87 7.13
CA SER A 205 -7.47 -20.33 5.85
C SER A 205 -8.52 -21.43 6.07
N GLU A 206 -8.25 -22.39 6.96
CA GLU A 206 -9.20 -23.43 7.33
C GLU A 206 -10.50 -22.83 7.90
N ARG A 207 -10.39 -21.86 8.81
CA ARG A 207 -11.55 -21.23 9.46
C ARG A 207 -12.36 -20.37 8.48
N VAL A 208 -11.68 -19.67 7.60
CA VAL A 208 -12.32 -18.90 6.51
C VAL A 208 -13.08 -19.85 5.58
N GLN A 209 -12.44 -20.92 5.12
CA GLN A 209 -13.09 -21.94 4.28
C GLN A 209 -14.29 -22.58 4.97
N LYS A 210 -14.14 -22.96 6.25
CA LYS A 210 -15.23 -23.54 7.05
C LYS A 210 -16.41 -22.57 7.17
N THR A 211 -16.15 -21.27 7.37
CA THR A 211 -17.22 -20.25 7.42
C THR A 211 -17.97 -20.16 6.11
N ASN A 212 -17.23 -20.03 5.00
CA ASN A 212 -17.84 -19.96 3.67
C ASN A 212 -18.69 -21.21 3.36
N THR A 213 -18.17 -22.40 3.68
CA THR A 213 -18.87 -23.68 3.46
C THR A 213 -20.13 -23.79 4.32
N ASP A 214 -20.03 -23.55 5.62
CA ASP A 214 -21.13 -23.71 6.56
C ASP A 214 -22.28 -22.72 6.30
N LEU A 215 -21.98 -21.55 5.72
CA LEU A 215 -22.96 -20.53 5.39
C LEU A 215 -23.32 -20.49 3.89
N GLY A 216 -22.75 -21.39 3.07
CA GLY A 216 -23.01 -21.43 1.63
C GLY A 216 -22.56 -20.16 0.87
N LEU A 217 -21.48 -19.50 1.35
CA LEU A 217 -21.00 -18.24 0.78
C LEU A 217 -20.06 -18.47 -0.40
N SER A 218 -20.26 -17.64 -1.44
CA SER A 218 -19.40 -17.65 -2.64
C SER A 218 -19.33 -16.27 -3.29
N GLY A 219 -18.33 -16.05 -4.16
CA GLY A 219 -18.19 -14.80 -4.91
C GLY A 219 -18.13 -13.56 -4.01
N THR A 220 -18.93 -12.56 -4.28
CA THR A 220 -18.94 -11.28 -3.55
C THR A 220 -19.49 -11.36 -2.13
N LYS A 221 -20.11 -12.48 -1.75
CA LYS A 221 -20.64 -12.73 -0.39
C LYS A 221 -19.68 -13.51 0.49
N ALA A 222 -18.60 -14.07 -0.07
CA ALA A 222 -17.62 -14.84 0.67
C ALA A 222 -16.56 -13.94 1.34
N ILE A 223 -15.80 -14.56 2.26
CA ILE A 223 -14.61 -13.97 2.85
C ILE A 223 -13.35 -14.71 2.38
N TYR A 224 -12.24 -14.01 2.30
CA TYR A 224 -10.98 -14.51 1.72
C TYR A 224 -9.80 -14.10 2.59
N VAL A 225 -8.85 -15.00 2.82
CA VAL A 225 -7.54 -14.59 3.34
C VAL A 225 -6.83 -13.85 2.21
N SER A 226 -6.68 -12.55 2.36
CA SER A 226 -6.27 -11.63 1.30
C SER A 226 -4.82 -11.17 1.41
N LEU A 227 -4.29 -11.00 2.64
CA LEU A 227 -2.89 -10.65 2.85
C LEU A 227 -2.26 -11.62 3.86
N PHE A 228 -1.14 -12.20 3.45
CA PHE A 228 -0.26 -13.03 4.27
C PHE A 228 0.94 -12.16 4.68
N ASN A 229 0.83 -11.46 5.83
CA ASN A 229 1.77 -10.44 6.23
C ASN A 229 2.97 -10.99 7.03
N THR A 230 2.67 -11.80 8.05
CA THR A 230 3.67 -12.45 8.89
C THR A 230 3.18 -13.87 9.25
N PRO A 231 3.99 -14.73 9.86
CA PRO A 231 3.57 -16.08 10.21
C PRO A 231 2.25 -16.15 11.00
N ASP A 232 1.93 -15.12 11.80
CA ASP A 232 0.78 -15.06 12.70
C ASP A 232 -0.12 -13.83 12.54
N SER A 233 0.14 -12.98 11.53
CA SER A 233 -0.66 -11.78 11.26
C SER A 233 -1.08 -11.73 9.80
N ASN A 234 -2.37 -11.96 9.56
CA ASN A 234 -2.94 -12.08 8.23
C ASN A 234 -4.23 -11.27 8.14
N ILE A 235 -4.67 -10.94 6.92
CA ILE A 235 -5.87 -10.14 6.68
C ILE A 235 -6.93 -10.99 6.00
N VAL A 236 -8.18 -10.82 6.44
CA VAL A 236 -9.36 -11.36 5.78
C VAL A 236 -10.13 -10.20 5.16
N SER A 237 -10.44 -10.31 3.86
CA SER A 237 -11.29 -9.37 3.12
C SER A 237 -12.62 -10.03 2.76
N GLY A 238 -13.70 -9.25 2.78
CA GLY A 238 -14.98 -9.78 2.37
C GLY A 238 -16.20 -8.96 2.77
N ASP A 239 -17.36 -9.58 2.60
CA ASP A 239 -18.64 -9.03 2.98
C ASP A 239 -18.71 -8.81 4.50
N PRO A 240 -19.13 -7.63 5.00
CA PRO A 240 -19.15 -7.34 6.45
C PRO A 240 -20.06 -8.25 7.27
N GLU A 241 -21.18 -8.75 6.70
CA GLU A 241 -22.04 -9.72 7.37
C GLU A 241 -21.33 -11.07 7.55
N ALA A 242 -20.61 -11.51 6.52
CA ALA A 242 -19.83 -12.73 6.56
C ALA A 242 -18.61 -12.61 7.52
N LEU A 243 -17.96 -11.44 7.59
CA LEU A 243 -16.90 -11.17 8.57
C LEU A 243 -17.43 -11.20 10.01
N LEU A 244 -18.59 -10.61 10.26
CA LEU A 244 -19.27 -10.69 11.56
C LEU A 244 -19.63 -12.14 11.92
N ALA A 245 -20.18 -12.90 10.99
CA ALA A 245 -20.51 -14.31 11.18
C ALA A 245 -19.26 -15.13 11.50
N PHE A 246 -18.16 -14.91 10.76
CA PHE A 246 -16.85 -15.51 11.05
C PHE A 246 -16.38 -15.17 12.46
N ARG A 247 -16.42 -13.90 12.87
CA ARG A 247 -16.00 -13.48 14.20
C ARG A 247 -16.86 -14.12 15.30
N LYS A 248 -18.19 -14.10 15.15
CA LYS A 248 -19.12 -14.72 16.12
C LYS A 248 -18.87 -16.21 16.26
N LYS A 249 -18.67 -16.91 15.14
CA LYS A 249 -18.44 -18.37 15.11
C LYS A 249 -17.18 -18.80 15.86
N PHE A 250 -16.09 -18.04 15.72
CA PHE A 250 -14.80 -18.40 16.33
C PHE A 250 -14.45 -17.54 17.56
N LYS A 251 -15.40 -16.72 18.07
CA LYS A 251 -15.14 -15.79 19.18
C LYS A 251 -14.56 -16.49 20.41
N ALA A 252 -15.15 -17.58 20.86
CA ALA A 252 -14.69 -18.31 22.05
C ALA A 252 -13.26 -18.83 21.88
N GLU A 253 -12.95 -19.41 20.72
CA GLU A 253 -11.60 -19.89 20.40
C GLU A 253 -10.59 -18.74 20.29
N MET A 254 -11.00 -17.64 19.64
CA MET A 254 -10.14 -16.45 19.52
C MET A 254 -9.82 -15.84 20.89
N ASP A 255 -10.82 -15.78 21.77
CA ASP A 255 -10.63 -15.24 23.12
C ASP A 255 -9.72 -16.16 23.97
N GLU A 256 -9.88 -17.47 23.90
CA GLU A 256 -9.02 -18.47 24.56
C GLU A 256 -7.57 -18.38 24.08
N LYS A 257 -7.37 -18.36 22.77
CA LYS A 257 -6.04 -18.26 22.13
C LYS A 257 -5.47 -16.83 22.11
N LYS A 258 -6.20 -15.83 22.63
CA LYS A 258 -5.82 -14.41 22.59
C LYS A 258 -5.59 -13.87 21.16
N VAL A 259 -6.32 -14.40 20.20
CA VAL A 259 -6.30 -13.92 18.81
C VAL A 259 -6.96 -12.55 18.74
N LYS A 260 -6.26 -11.57 18.14
CA LYS A 260 -6.80 -10.23 17.93
C LYS A 260 -7.56 -10.19 16.62
N PHE A 261 -8.70 -9.50 16.62
CA PHE A 261 -9.54 -9.25 15.46
C PHE A 261 -9.70 -7.72 15.34
N VAL A 262 -9.09 -7.11 14.31
CA VAL A 262 -8.99 -5.65 14.22
C VAL A 262 -9.40 -5.19 12.83
N TYR A 263 -10.52 -4.51 12.72
CA TYR A 263 -10.96 -3.89 11.48
C TYR A 263 -9.97 -2.85 10.98
N LEU A 264 -9.68 -2.89 9.68
CA LEU A 264 -8.76 -1.96 9.03
C LEU A 264 -9.49 -0.67 8.60
N ARG A 265 -8.72 0.40 8.46
CA ARG A 265 -9.21 1.68 7.96
C ARG A 265 -9.26 1.66 6.43
N THR A 266 -10.26 0.99 5.88
CA THR A 266 -10.52 0.91 4.43
C THR A 266 -11.99 0.68 4.18
N THR A 267 -12.46 1.06 3.00
CA THR A 267 -13.86 0.98 2.58
C THR A 267 -14.09 0.04 1.40
N ALA A 268 -13.06 -0.70 0.98
CA ALA A 268 -13.17 -1.71 -0.07
C ALA A 268 -12.39 -2.99 0.31
N PRO A 269 -12.88 -4.18 -0.08
CA PRO A 269 -12.24 -5.47 0.21
C PRO A 269 -11.18 -5.80 -0.84
N PHE A 270 -10.00 -5.19 -0.71
CA PHE A 270 -8.89 -5.41 -1.63
C PHE A 270 -8.32 -6.84 -1.56
N HIS A 271 -7.54 -7.22 -2.58
CA HIS A 271 -6.78 -8.46 -2.69
C HIS A 271 -7.64 -9.73 -2.65
N CYS A 272 -8.84 -9.67 -3.19
CA CYS A 272 -9.72 -10.82 -3.25
C CYS A 272 -10.65 -10.77 -4.48
N PRO A 273 -11.31 -11.89 -4.86
CA PRO A 273 -12.17 -11.97 -6.05
C PRO A 273 -13.35 -11.00 -6.08
N ILE A 274 -13.71 -10.35 -4.97
CA ILE A 274 -14.76 -9.32 -4.96
C ILE A 274 -14.38 -8.15 -5.86
N MET A 275 -13.08 -7.92 -6.06
CA MET A 275 -12.54 -6.87 -6.92
C MET A 275 -12.39 -7.28 -8.40
N ASP A 276 -12.72 -8.52 -8.80
CA ASP A 276 -12.58 -9.00 -10.20
C ASP A 276 -13.29 -8.11 -11.21
N GLY A 277 -14.41 -7.50 -10.83
CA GLY A 277 -15.16 -6.59 -11.70
C GLY A 277 -14.36 -5.37 -12.17
N THR A 278 -13.26 -5.00 -11.51
CA THR A 278 -12.35 -3.92 -11.92
C THR A 278 -11.61 -4.22 -13.22
N GLU A 279 -11.51 -5.50 -13.64
CA GLU A 279 -11.00 -5.91 -14.97
C GLU A 279 -11.77 -5.27 -16.14
N ASN A 280 -13.01 -4.86 -15.94
CA ASN A 280 -13.84 -4.25 -16.97
C ASN A 280 -13.57 -2.74 -17.14
N THR A 281 -12.94 -2.09 -16.17
CA THR A 281 -12.80 -0.63 -16.10
C THR A 281 -11.35 -0.16 -16.06
N VAL A 282 -10.53 -0.70 -15.15
CA VAL A 282 -9.13 -0.26 -14.96
C VAL A 282 -8.30 -0.35 -16.23
N PRO A 283 -8.34 -1.43 -17.05
CA PRO A 283 -7.56 -1.48 -18.30
C PRO A 283 -7.91 -0.36 -19.28
N LYS A 284 -9.17 0.10 -19.32
CA LYS A 284 -9.61 1.22 -20.16
C LYS A 284 -9.03 2.55 -19.65
N ASP A 285 -9.00 2.74 -18.32
CA ASP A 285 -8.35 3.92 -17.73
C ASP A 285 -6.85 3.89 -18.01
N MET A 286 -6.18 2.74 -17.89
CA MET A 286 -4.77 2.57 -18.20
C MET A 286 -4.46 2.93 -19.65
N GLU A 287 -5.26 2.48 -20.61
CA GLU A 287 -5.14 2.83 -22.03
C GLU A 287 -5.30 4.34 -22.23
N ARG A 288 -6.33 4.95 -21.65
CA ARG A 288 -6.61 6.39 -21.75
C ARG A 288 -5.48 7.26 -21.23
N ILE A 289 -4.87 6.90 -20.11
CA ILE A 289 -3.76 7.66 -19.50
C ILE A 289 -2.38 7.28 -20.06
N GLY A 290 -2.32 6.31 -20.97
CA GLY A 290 -1.07 5.82 -21.53
C GLY A 290 -0.19 5.09 -20.51
N PHE A 291 -0.79 4.37 -19.56
CA PHE A 291 -0.09 3.58 -18.54
C PHE A 291 0.27 2.21 -19.09
N GLN A 292 1.41 2.12 -19.73
CA GLN A 292 1.92 0.88 -20.34
C GLN A 292 3.43 0.77 -20.11
N TYR A 293 3.85 -0.25 -19.35
CA TYR A 293 5.24 -0.50 -18.97
C TYR A 293 5.61 -1.96 -19.16
N LYS A 294 6.86 -2.19 -19.53
CA LYS A 294 7.46 -3.51 -19.67
C LYS A 294 8.52 -3.73 -18.61
N GLY A 295 8.87 -4.97 -18.33
CA GLY A 295 9.96 -5.28 -17.42
C GLY A 295 11.29 -4.68 -17.84
N SER A 296 11.55 -4.59 -19.16
CA SER A 296 12.75 -3.94 -19.71
C SER A 296 12.87 -2.42 -19.42
N ASP A 297 11.79 -1.76 -19.02
CA ASP A 297 11.82 -0.34 -18.63
C ASP A 297 12.41 -0.15 -17.23
N LEU A 298 12.36 -1.19 -16.38
CA LEU A 298 12.83 -1.17 -15.01
C LEU A 298 14.36 -1.29 -14.94
N LYS A 299 15.01 -0.42 -14.18
CA LYS A 299 16.48 -0.41 -13.98
C LYS A 299 16.95 -1.36 -12.90
N ILE A 300 16.05 -1.73 -11.98
CA ILE A 300 16.30 -2.69 -10.90
C ILE A 300 15.16 -3.70 -10.82
N PRO A 301 15.37 -4.89 -10.21
CA PRO A 301 14.30 -5.82 -9.91
C PRO A 301 13.17 -5.16 -9.10
N VAL A 302 11.91 -5.40 -9.49
CA VAL A 302 10.75 -5.14 -8.65
C VAL A 302 10.06 -6.48 -8.38
N TYR A 303 9.95 -6.83 -7.12
CA TYR A 303 9.41 -8.12 -6.72
C TYR A 303 7.90 -8.06 -6.50
N SER A 304 7.18 -8.92 -7.19
CA SER A 304 5.73 -9.12 -7.11
C SER A 304 5.29 -9.38 -5.67
N ILE A 305 4.18 -8.77 -5.28
CA ILE A 305 3.56 -9.01 -3.97
C ILE A 305 2.67 -10.25 -3.94
N PHE A 306 2.41 -10.84 -5.10
CA PHE A 306 1.61 -12.07 -5.20
C PHE A 306 2.47 -13.33 -5.07
N ASP A 307 3.57 -13.42 -5.80
CA ASP A 307 4.38 -14.64 -5.90
C ASP A 307 5.91 -14.41 -5.78
N GLY A 308 6.35 -13.16 -5.63
CA GLY A 308 7.77 -12.81 -5.48
C GLY A 308 8.59 -12.79 -6.77
N ARG A 309 7.96 -13.02 -7.95
CA ARG A 309 8.68 -12.98 -9.23
C ARG A 309 9.21 -11.58 -9.52
N ASN A 310 10.28 -11.51 -10.31
CA ASN A 310 10.89 -10.25 -10.73
C ASN A 310 10.17 -9.68 -11.96
N PHE A 311 9.57 -8.52 -11.84
CA PHE A 311 8.87 -7.82 -12.92
C PHE A 311 9.78 -7.40 -14.08
N GLN A 312 11.09 -7.33 -13.92
CA GLN A 312 12.00 -7.11 -15.06
C GLN A 312 11.89 -8.20 -16.14
N ASN A 313 11.43 -9.39 -15.77
CA ASN A 313 11.28 -10.52 -16.69
C ASN A 313 9.91 -10.56 -17.37
N GLU A 314 9.01 -9.62 -17.03
CA GLU A 314 7.64 -9.60 -17.56
C GLU A 314 7.58 -8.80 -18.87
N PRO A 315 6.89 -9.30 -19.90
CA PRO A 315 6.66 -8.56 -21.14
C PRO A 315 5.71 -7.36 -20.95
N ASP A 316 4.86 -7.44 -19.95
CA ASP A 316 3.94 -6.40 -19.48
C ASP A 316 3.95 -6.36 -17.96
N VAL A 317 4.20 -5.18 -17.39
CA VAL A 317 4.17 -4.93 -15.94
C VAL A 317 2.84 -4.31 -15.51
N SER A 318 2.16 -3.61 -16.42
CA SER A 318 1.01 -2.77 -16.11
C SER A 318 -0.21 -3.57 -15.65
N LEU A 319 -0.56 -4.63 -16.38
CA LEU A 319 -1.68 -5.50 -15.99
C LEU A 319 -1.41 -6.31 -14.72
N PRO A 320 -0.25 -6.98 -14.55
CA PRO A 320 0.12 -7.58 -13.27
C PRO A 320 0.06 -6.60 -12.10
N LEU A 321 0.59 -5.39 -12.27
CA LEU A 321 0.60 -4.35 -11.23
C LEU A 321 -0.82 -4.00 -10.75
N PHE A 322 -1.73 -3.74 -11.66
CA PHE A 322 -3.14 -3.49 -11.35
C PHE A 322 -3.78 -4.66 -10.58
N ARG A 323 -3.62 -5.89 -11.11
CA ARG A 323 -4.22 -7.09 -10.52
C ARG A 323 -3.68 -7.39 -9.14
N GLU A 324 -2.40 -7.17 -8.92
CA GLU A 324 -1.77 -7.39 -7.61
C GLU A 324 -2.22 -6.38 -6.57
N VAL A 325 -2.54 -5.14 -6.96
CA VAL A 325 -3.04 -4.14 -6.02
C VAL A 325 -4.51 -4.36 -5.64
N LEU A 326 -5.36 -4.80 -6.58
CA LEU A 326 -6.80 -4.90 -6.34
C LEU A 326 -7.29 -6.32 -6.09
N ILE A 327 -6.79 -7.32 -6.84
CA ILE A 327 -7.45 -8.62 -7.00
C ILE A 327 -6.67 -9.76 -6.33
N LYS A 328 -5.34 -9.82 -6.55
CA LYS A 328 -4.51 -10.95 -6.12
C LYS A 328 -4.16 -10.88 -4.65
N ALA A 329 -4.19 -12.02 -3.96
CA ALA A 329 -3.73 -12.10 -2.58
C ALA A 329 -2.27 -11.64 -2.46
N LEU A 330 -1.95 -10.94 -1.36
CA LEU A 330 -0.60 -10.47 -1.08
C LEU A 330 0.16 -11.48 -0.21
N HIS A 331 1.39 -11.79 -0.57
CA HIS A 331 2.32 -12.63 0.17
C HIS A 331 3.59 -11.82 0.51
N TRP A 332 3.62 -11.22 1.71
CA TRP A 332 4.71 -10.34 2.10
C TRP A 332 6.04 -11.08 2.28
N ASP A 333 6.00 -12.32 2.73
CA ASP A 333 7.13 -13.23 2.80
C ASP A 333 7.79 -13.45 1.43
N LYS A 334 7.00 -13.63 0.37
CA LYS A 334 7.50 -13.80 -0.99
C LYS A 334 8.04 -12.49 -1.57
N ALA A 335 7.33 -11.39 -1.36
CA ALA A 335 7.72 -10.07 -1.84
C ALA A 335 9.07 -9.62 -1.26
N THR A 336 9.34 -9.96 -0.01
CA THR A 336 10.56 -9.58 0.72
C THR A 336 11.62 -10.70 0.76
N ALA A 337 11.38 -11.85 0.13
CA ALA A 337 12.27 -13.01 0.19
C ALA A 337 13.72 -12.68 -0.23
N ASN A 338 13.90 -11.88 -1.27
CA ASN A 338 15.24 -11.47 -1.71
C ASN A 338 15.95 -10.58 -0.69
N PHE A 339 15.21 -9.69 -0.01
CA PHE A 339 15.76 -8.89 1.08
C PHE A 339 16.15 -9.75 2.28
N VAL A 340 15.29 -10.69 2.67
CA VAL A 340 15.50 -11.55 3.86
C VAL A 340 16.66 -12.53 3.65
N ASN A 341 16.72 -13.16 2.49
CA ASN A 341 17.63 -14.28 2.21
C ASN A 341 18.99 -13.87 1.64
N THR A 342 19.16 -12.62 1.20
CA THR A 342 20.46 -12.11 0.72
C THR A 342 21.19 -11.45 1.90
N PRO A 343 22.43 -11.85 2.23
CA PRO A 343 23.19 -11.20 3.30
C PRO A 343 23.65 -9.80 2.89
N LYS A 344 23.93 -8.96 3.87
CA LYS A 344 24.45 -7.60 3.68
C LYS A 344 23.51 -6.74 2.82
N VAL A 345 22.25 -6.69 3.19
CA VAL A 345 21.25 -5.81 2.57
C VAL A 345 20.73 -4.83 3.61
N VAL A 346 20.60 -3.58 3.22
CA VAL A 346 19.99 -2.53 4.03
C VAL A 346 18.75 -2.01 3.32
N GLY A 347 17.61 -2.08 4.01
CA GLY A 347 16.33 -1.62 3.51
C GLY A 347 16.11 -0.13 3.79
N ILE A 348 15.47 0.57 2.85
CA ILE A 348 14.91 1.92 3.03
C ILE A 348 13.41 1.82 2.76
N ASP A 349 12.60 2.07 3.79
CA ASP A 349 11.13 2.10 3.72
C ASP A 349 10.66 3.55 3.61
N PHE A 350 9.93 3.86 2.53
CA PHE A 350 9.43 5.21 2.25
C PHE A 350 8.06 5.51 2.89
N GLY A 351 7.57 4.66 3.76
CA GLY A 351 6.34 4.88 4.52
C GLY A 351 5.04 4.77 3.68
N PRO A 352 3.97 5.47 4.08
CA PRO A 352 3.84 6.25 5.32
C PRO A 352 3.89 5.37 6.56
N SER A 353 4.21 6.01 7.70
CA SER A 353 4.37 5.34 8.99
C SER A 353 5.47 4.24 8.99
N VAL A 354 5.46 3.39 10.00
CA VAL A 354 6.44 2.29 10.16
C VAL A 354 5.80 0.89 10.09
N VAL A 355 4.59 0.79 9.54
CA VAL A 355 3.84 -0.48 9.52
C VAL A 355 4.54 -1.49 8.63
N SER A 356 4.83 -1.13 7.37
CA SER A 356 5.54 -2.02 6.42
C SER A 356 6.94 -2.39 6.90
N GLN A 357 7.67 -1.44 7.51
CA GLN A 357 8.96 -1.71 8.16
C GLN A 357 8.83 -2.83 9.21
N LYS A 358 7.83 -2.73 10.10
CA LYS A 358 7.60 -3.73 11.16
C LYS A 358 7.19 -5.09 10.59
N LEU A 359 6.38 -5.13 9.55
CA LEU A 359 6.01 -6.37 8.87
C LEU A 359 7.25 -7.07 8.27
N THR A 360 8.14 -6.30 7.65
CA THR A 360 9.41 -6.83 7.12
C THR A 360 10.32 -7.30 8.25
N GLN A 361 10.44 -6.53 9.33
CA GLN A 361 11.21 -6.93 10.52
C GLN A 361 10.70 -8.24 11.13
N ALA A 362 9.38 -8.46 11.17
CA ALA A 362 8.78 -9.69 11.68
C ALA A 362 9.07 -10.93 10.80
N ASN A 363 9.38 -10.71 9.51
CA ASN A 363 9.74 -11.78 8.57
C ASN A 363 11.25 -12.02 8.45
N LEU A 364 12.11 -11.26 9.14
CA LEU A 364 13.57 -11.42 9.04
C LEU A 364 14.08 -12.78 9.53
N GLY A 365 13.39 -13.40 10.49
CA GLY A 365 13.86 -14.66 11.08
C GLY A 365 15.28 -14.49 11.67
N SER A 366 16.25 -15.23 11.13
CA SER A 366 17.67 -15.15 11.51
C SER A 366 18.49 -14.17 10.67
N SER A 367 17.88 -13.43 9.75
CA SER A 367 18.59 -12.45 8.91
C SER A 367 19.07 -11.26 9.75
N GLU A 368 20.34 -10.84 9.55
CA GLU A 368 20.94 -9.66 10.20
C GLU A 368 20.66 -8.35 9.43
N ASN A 369 19.92 -8.42 8.34
CA ASN A 369 19.58 -7.26 7.53
C ASN A 369 18.76 -6.24 8.32
N LYS A 370 18.93 -4.97 8.00
CA LYS A 370 18.25 -3.85 8.68
C LYS A 370 17.42 -3.08 7.70
N ILE A 371 16.31 -2.53 8.18
CA ILE A 371 15.46 -1.66 7.39
C ILE A 371 15.16 -0.39 8.18
N TYR A 372 15.36 0.77 7.55
CA TYR A 372 15.15 2.10 8.11
C TYR A 372 13.99 2.78 7.39
N SER A 373 13.13 3.47 8.14
CA SER A 373 11.97 4.15 7.57
C SER A 373 12.17 5.66 7.49
N ALA A 374 11.90 6.22 6.31
CA ALA A 374 11.87 7.68 6.10
C ALA A 374 10.75 8.37 6.89
N SER A 375 9.72 7.62 7.32
CA SER A 375 8.63 8.10 8.17
C SER A 375 8.96 8.05 9.68
N SER A 376 10.07 7.41 10.07
CA SER A 376 10.49 7.28 11.47
C SER A 376 11.42 8.42 11.87
N PRO A 377 11.09 9.26 12.88
CA PRO A 377 11.99 10.31 13.37
C PRO A 377 13.34 9.80 13.87
N LYS A 378 13.40 8.55 14.32
CA LYS A 378 14.64 7.89 14.74
C LYS A 378 15.47 7.47 13.53
N ASP A 379 14.84 6.83 12.57
CA ASP A 379 15.54 6.24 11.44
C ASP A 379 15.99 7.30 10.43
N ILE A 380 15.19 8.37 10.25
CA ILE A 380 15.59 9.48 9.37
C ILE A 380 16.88 10.16 9.84
N LYS A 381 17.17 10.17 11.16
CA LYS A 381 18.46 10.65 11.68
C LYS A 381 19.62 9.77 11.25
N VAL A 382 19.40 8.46 11.17
CA VAL A 382 20.42 7.51 10.68
C VAL A 382 20.63 7.66 9.19
N LEU A 383 19.54 7.81 8.42
CA LEU A 383 19.62 8.00 6.97
C LEU A 383 20.34 9.31 6.60
N LEU A 384 20.18 10.37 7.39
CA LEU A 384 20.72 11.71 7.10
C LEU A 384 22.02 12.05 7.87
N ALA A 385 22.54 11.13 8.72
CA ALA A 385 23.81 11.31 9.40
C ALA A 385 24.96 11.19 8.40
#